data_699b2420bf36722bc2c53fb08e7028af
#
_entry.id   699b2420bf36722bc2c53fb08e7028af
#
_cell.length_a   1.000
_cell.length_b   1.000
_cell.length_c   1.000
_cell.angle_alpha   90.00
_cell.angle_beta   90.00
_cell.angle_gamma   90.00
#
_symmetry.space_group_name_H-M   'P 1'
#
loop_
_entity.id
_entity.type
_entity.pdbx_description
1 polymer ?
#
loop_
_entity_poly.entity_id
_entity_poly.type
_entity_poly.pdbx_seq_one_letter_code
_entity_poly.pdbx_strand_id
1 'polypeptide(L)'
;CLKVVHPGLLEKIKKNKPWYKRVRSLESFDDNFREENAYQQKAIINGDANIWDHLAKWYGMQETDIGMASETELIRNDGEIADTLESYLFKNGMTNEIKNSIAIFQEWLRESLVLTKNLIPHNLVIKQHNDEILIKIIDGLGSQAFVPLPSYSNFFAKRYVERRIELM
;
A
#
# COMPACT_ATOMS: atom_id res chain seq x y z
N CYS A 1 2.42 13.33 -2.53
CA CYS A 1 3.59 12.61 -3.05
C CYS A 1 3.32 12.24 -4.51
N LEU A 2 4.31 12.47 -5.40
CA LEU A 2 4.23 12.06 -6.80
C LEU A 2 5.24 10.94 -7.04
N LYS A 3 4.75 9.81 -7.55
CA LYS A 3 5.58 8.67 -7.99
C LYS A 3 5.62 8.66 -9.51
N VAL A 4 6.78 8.92 -10.11
CA VAL A 4 6.97 8.93 -11.57
C VAL A 4 7.84 7.76 -11.97
N VAL A 5 7.44 7.05 -13.03
CA VAL A 5 8.28 6.01 -13.63
C VAL A 5 9.27 6.66 -14.57
N HIS A 6 10.56 6.46 -14.33
CA HIS A 6 11.61 7.04 -15.14
C HIS A 6 11.48 6.57 -16.62
N PRO A 7 11.57 7.46 -17.60
CA PRO A 7 11.54 7.11 -19.03
C PRO A 7 12.52 5.96 -19.36
N GLY A 8 12.05 4.98 -20.14
CA GLY A 8 12.85 3.80 -20.54
C GLY A 8 13.04 2.72 -19.48
N LEU A 9 12.55 2.94 -18.23
CA LEU A 9 12.68 1.94 -17.17
C LEU A 9 11.83 0.69 -17.43
N LEU A 10 10.60 0.87 -17.94
CA LEU A 10 9.68 -0.24 -18.20
C LEU A 10 10.21 -1.17 -19.29
N GLU A 11 10.80 -0.63 -20.36
CA GLU A 11 11.44 -1.40 -21.41
C GLU A 11 12.64 -2.20 -20.86
N LYS A 12 13.45 -1.58 -20.03
CA LYS A 12 14.59 -2.22 -19.37
C LYS A 12 14.14 -3.35 -18.44
N ILE A 13 13.08 -3.12 -17.64
CA ILE A 13 12.49 -4.14 -16.78
C ILE A 13 11.97 -5.30 -17.63
N LYS A 14 11.18 -5.01 -18.68
CA LYS A 14 10.61 -6.03 -19.59
C LYS A 14 11.70 -6.88 -20.23
N LYS A 15 12.78 -6.25 -20.73
CA LYS A 15 13.91 -6.93 -21.37
C LYS A 15 14.63 -7.91 -20.45
N ASN A 16 14.66 -7.61 -19.13
CA ASN A 16 15.31 -8.45 -18.14
C ASN A 16 14.42 -9.58 -17.58
N LYS A 17 13.16 -9.67 -18.02
CA LYS A 17 12.25 -10.75 -17.60
C LYS A 17 12.38 -11.99 -18.47
N PRO A 18 12.04 -13.19 -17.97
CA PRO A 18 11.94 -14.41 -18.77
C PRO A 18 11.04 -14.22 -19.98
N TRP A 19 11.32 -14.96 -21.07
CA TRP A 19 10.64 -14.80 -22.36
C TRP A 19 9.11 -14.85 -22.27
N TYR A 20 8.54 -15.76 -21.45
CA TYR A 20 7.09 -15.89 -21.25
C TYR A 20 6.44 -14.69 -20.54
N LYS A 21 7.21 -13.85 -19.85
CA LYS A 21 6.72 -12.60 -19.26
C LYS A 21 6.85 -11.41 -20.21
N ARG A 22 7.74 -11.50 -21.21
CA ARG A 22 7.97 -10.40 -22.17
C ARG A 22 6.79 -10.19 -23.13
N VAL A 23 5.89 -11.18 -23.27
CA VAL A 23 4.66 -11.05 -24.10
C VAL A 23 3.61 -10.14 -23.46
N ARG A 24 3.76 -9.79 -22.17
CA ARG A 24 2.86 -8.86 -21.49
C ARG A 24 3.05 -7.42 -21.99
N SER A 25 1.98 -6.60 -21.88
CA SER A 25 2.06 -5.16 -22.16
C SER A 25 3.07 -4.46 -21.24
N LEU A 26 3.60 -3.31 -21.65
CA LEU A 26 4.51 -2.49 -20.82
C LEU A 26 3.84 -2.04 -19.52
N GLU A 27 2.57 -1.64 -19.59
CA GLU A 27 1.76 -1.23 -18.44
C GLU A 27 1.72 -2.27 -17.32
N SER A 28 1.78 -3.58 -17.68
CA SER A 28 1.82 -4.65 -16.69
C SER A 28 3.10 -4.66 -15.83
N PHE A 29 4.12 -3.92 -16.23
CA PHE A 29 5.37 -3.74 -15.48
C PHE A 29 5.42 -2.38 -14.77
N ASP A 30 4.43 -1.52 -14.99
CA ASP A 30 4.30 -0.23 -14.34
C ASP A 30 3.70 -0.40 -12.95
N ASP A 31 4.45 -0.01 -11.93
CA ASP A 31 4.00 -0.11 -10.55
C ASP A 31 2.94 0.95 -10.23
N ASN A 32 2.94 2.11 -10.92
CA ASN A 32 1.90 3.12 -10.79
C ASN A 32 0.55 2.61 -11.29
N PHE A 33 0.53 1.93 -12.46
CA PHE A 33 -0.68 1.30 -12.99
C PHE A 33 -1.21 0.19 -12.07
N ARG A 34 -0.31 -0.56 -11.44
CA ARG A 34 -0.70 -1.58 -10.45
C ARG A 34 -1.23 -0.95 -9.17
N GLU A 35 -0.68 0.19 -8.74
CA GLU A 35 -1.16 0.94 -7.59
C GLU A 35 -2.55 1.51 -7.87
N GLU A 36 -2.78 2.13 -9.02
CA GLU A 36 -4.09 2.57 -9.49
C GLU A 36 -5.12 1.44 -9.39
N ASN A 37 -4.83 0.29 -10.02
CA ASN A 37 -5.72 -0.87 -9.95
C ASN A 37 -5.94 -1.38 -8.51
N ALA A 38 -4.96 -1.23 -7.62
CA ALA A 38 -5.08 -1.64 -6.24
C ALA A 38 -6.01 -0.72 -5.43
N TYR A 39 -6.07 0.56 -5.74
CA TYR A 39 -7.05 1.48 -5.17
C TYR A 39 -8.48 1.25 -5.68
N GLN A 40 -8.65 0.57 -6.82
CA GLN A 40 -9.97 0.18 -7.36
C GLN A 40 -10.54 -1.10 -6.70
N GLN A 41 -9.88 -1.68 -5.70
CA GLN A 41 -10.44 -2.84 -5.02
C GLN A 41 -11.74 -2.51 -4.28
N LYS A 42 -12.69 -3.47 -4.25
CA LYS A 42 -14.02 -3.29 -3.67
C LYS A 42 -13.99 -2.82 -2.22
N ALA A 43 -13.03 -3.30 -1.43
CA ALA A 43 -12.84 -2.92 -0.04
C ALA A 43 -12.58 -1.41 0.14
N ILE A 44 -11.94 -0.75 -0.84
CA ILE A 44 -11.68 0.69 -0.81
C ILE A 44 -12.86 1.47 -1.39
N ILE A 45 -13.38 1.07 -2.57
CA ILE A 45 -14.46 1.78 -3.25
C ILE A 45 -15.75 1.78 -2.43
N ASN A 46 -16.08 0.65 -1.79
CA ASN A 46 -17.28 0.48 -0.99
C ASN A 46 -17.02 0.64 0.52
N GLY A 47 -15.80 0.99 0.89
CA GLY A 47 -15.42 1.19 2.29
C GLY A 47 -16.02 2.46 2.86
N ASP A 48 -16.20 2.47 4.18
CA ASP A 48 -16.62 3.64 4.94
C ASP A 48 -15.52 4.71 4.98
N ALA A 49 -15.84 5.91 5.47
CA ALA A 49 -14.89 7.01 5.60
C ALA A 49 -13.61 6.63 6.38
N ASN A 50 -13.72 5.70 7.33
CA ASN A 50 -12.63 5.20 8.16
C ASN A 50 -11.56 4.40 7.37
N ILE A 51 -11.83 4.07 6.11
CA ILE A 51 -10.83 3.39 5.26
C ILE A 51 -9.55 4.22 5.15
N TRP A 52 -9.69 5.55 5.15
CA TRP A 52 -8.59 6.50 5.02
C TRP A 52 -7.82 6.76 6.32
N ASP A 53 -8.27 6.22 7.45
CA ASP A 53 -7.53 6.34 8.71
C ASP A 53 -6.25 5.50 8.67
N HIS A 54 -6.29 4.37 7.96
CA HIS A 54 -5.17 3.45 7.82
C HIS A 54 -4.63 3.31 6.38
N LEU A 55 -5.06 4.18 5.48
CA LEU A 55 -4.63 4.17 4.09
C LEU A 55 -4.30 5.60 3.63
N ALA A 56 -3.15 5.79 2.98
CA ALA A 56 -2.86 7.04 2.30
C ALA A 56 -3.87 7.26 1.16
N LYS A 57 -4.42 8.47 1.05
CA LYS A 57 -5.35 8.81 -0.03
C LYS A 57 -4.63 8.79 -1.37
N TRP A 58 -5.30 8.27 -2.38
CA TRP A 58 -4.86 8.37 -3.77
C TRP A 58 -5.67 9.43 -4.51
N TYR A 59 -4.99 10.35 -5.17
CA TYR A 59 -5.61 11.49 -5.87
C TYR A 59 -5.69 11.28 -7.38
N GLY A 60 -5.19 10.15 -7.87
CA GLY A 60 -5.24 9.79 -9.27
C GLY A 60 -3.89 9.86 -9.97
N MET A 61 -3.95 9.68 -11.29
CA MET A 61 -2.79 9.84 -12.17
C MET A 61 -2.71 11.28 -12.65
N GLN A 62 -1.51 11.86 -12.58
CA GLN A 62 -1.21 13.23 -12.99
C GLN A 62 -0.20 13.24 -14.13
N GLU A 63 -0.41 14.09 -15.13
CA GLU A 63 0.57 14.32 -16.17
C GLU A 63 1.66 15.28 -15.68
N THR A 64 2.92 14.91 -15.89
CA THR A 64 4.08 15.73 -15.55
C THR A 64 5.00 15.87 -16.76
N ASP A 65 5.96 16.77 -16.69
CA ASP A 65 6.99 17.01 -17.72
C ASP A 65 7.87 15.78 -18.03
N ILE A 66 7.91 14.81 -17.11
CA ILE A 66 8.70 13.58 -17.25
C ILE A 66 7.85 12.30 -17.39
N GLY A 67 6.51 12.43 -17.51
CA GLY A 67 5.58 11.34 -17.73
C GLY A 67 4.42 11.29 -16.72
N MET A 68 3.64 10.23 -16.78
CA MET A 68 2.52 10.02 -15.86
C MET A 68 3.01 9.68 -14.46
N ALA A 69 2.45 10.36 -13.47
CA ALA A 69 2.74 10.17 -12.06
C ALA A 69 1.50 9.65 -11.30
N SER A 70 1.69 8.75 -10.35
CA SER A 70 0.68 8.43 -9.33
C SER A 70 0.78 9.44 -8.20
N GLU A 71 -0.33 10.14 -7.91
CA GLU A 71 -0.40 11.11 -6.83
C GLU A 71 -1.05 10.50 -5.59
N THR A 72 -0.33 10.52 -4.45
CA THR A 72 -0.81 10.02 -3.17
C THR A 72 -0.61 11.06 -2.06
N GLU A 73 -1.37 10.91 -0.99
CA GLU A 73 -1.19 11.70 0.24
C GLU A 73 0.25 11.56 0.76
N LEU A 74 0.88 12.69 1.08
CA LEU A 74 2.13 12.71 1.83
C LEU A 74 1.80 12.85 3.33
N ILE A 75 1.97 11.78 4.07
CA ILE A 75 1.67 11.76 5.50
C ILE A 75 2.71 12.61 6.25
N ARG A 76 2.24 13.52 7.09
CA ARG A 76 3.07 14.44 7.87
C ARG A 76 2.63 14.47 9.33
N ASN A 77 3.58 14.68 10.24
CA ASN A 77 3.40 14.99 11.65
C ASN A 77 4.03 16.34 11.94
N ASP A 78 3.28 17.30 12.47
CA ASP A 78 3.75 18.65 12.81
C ASP A 78 4.53 19.36 11.69
N GLY A 79 4.09 19.14 10.43
CA GLY A 79 4.73 19.70 9.23
C GLY A 79 5.87 18.88 8.64
N GLU A 80 6.48 17.99 9.40
CA GLU A 80 7.54 17.08 8.95
C GLU A 80 6.97 15.82 8.32
N ILE A 81 7.74 15.17 7.42
CA ILE A 81 7.35 13.88 6.83
C ILE A 81 7.29 12.83 7.94
N ALA A 82 6.19 12.09 7.99
CA ALA A 82 5.99 11.05 8.98
C ALA A 82 7.03 9.92 8.86
N ASP A 83 7.54 9.47 10.00
CA ASP A 83 8.45 8.31 10.04
C ASP A 83 7.75 7.04 9.55
N THR A 84 8.50 6.19 8.85
CA THR A 84 8.04 4.82 8.61
C THR A 84 8.01 4.04 9.92
N LEU A 85 7.19 2.99 9.98
CA LEU A 85 7.17 2.09 11.14
C LEU A 85 8.57 1.49 11.39
N GLU A 86 9.33 1.19 10.34
CA GLU A 86 10.72 0.73 10.44
C GLU A 86 11.62 1.76 11.14
N SER A 87 11.58 3.02 10.68
CA SER A 87 12.35 4.13 11.28
C SER A 87 11.96 4.36 12.73
N TYR A 88 10.66 4.34 13.02
CA TYR A 88 10.14 4.50 14.37
C TYR A 88 10.64 3.38 15.31
N LEU A 89 10.53 2.13 14.86
CA LEU A 89 10.99 0.97 15.66
C LEU A 89 12.50 1.00 15.90
N PHE A 90 13.27 1.45 14.91
CA PHE A 90 14.71 1.60 15.07
C PHE A 90 15.08 2.67 16.11
N LYS A 91 14.34 3.79 16.14
CA LYS A 91 14.58 4.91 17.07
C LYS A 91 14.07 4.63 18.50
N ASN A 92 12.88 4.05 18.62
CA ASN A 92 12.12 3.99 19.87
C ASN A 92 11.92 2.56 20.41
N GLY A 93 12.21 1.53 19.60
CA GLY A 93 11.89 0.16 19.90
C GLY A 93 10.38 -0.14 19.86
N MET A 94 10.03 -1.33 20.34
CA MET A 94 8.64 -1.81 20.40
C MET A 94 7.97 -1.35 21.71
N THR A 95 7.47 -0.11 21.73
CA THR A 95 6.73 0.46 22.88
C THR A 95 5.34 -0.18 23.00
N ASN A 96 4.68 -0.01 24.18
CA ASN A 96 3.31 -0.51 24.37
C ASN A 96 2.30 0.24 23.48
N GLU A 97 2.54 1.53 23.22
CA GLU A 97 1.72 2.35 22.33
C GLU A 97 1.75 1.81 20.90
N ILE A 98 2.94 1.55 20.36
CA ILE A 98 3.04 1.02 19.00
C ILE A 98 2.48 -0.41 18.89
N LYS A 99 2.61 -1.25 19.93
CA LYS A 99 1.97 -2.56 19.96
C LYS A 99 0.45 -2.47 19.88
N ASN A 100 -0.14 -1.52 20.62
CA ASN A 100 -1.57 -1.27 20.58
C ASN A 100 -2.00 -0.76 19.19
N SER A 101 -1.26 0.18 18.61
CA SER A 101 -1.54 0.71 17.27
C SER A 101 -1.43 -0.37 16.18
N ILE A 102 -0.47 -1.30 16.30
CA ILE A 102 -0.37 -2.46 15.41
C ILE A 102 -1.61 -3.36 15.56
N ALA A 103 -2.08 -3.61 16.78
CA ALA A 103 -3.26 -4.44 17.01
C ALA A 103 -4.52 -3.80 16.43
N ILE A 104 -4.71 -2.49 16.59
CA ILE A 104 -5.82 -1.73 15.97
C ILE A 104 -5.74 -1.80 14.44
N PHE A 105 -4.56 -1.60 13.88
CA PHE A 105 -4.33 -1.68 12.44
C PHE A 105 -4.63 -3.08 11.87
N GLN A 106 -4.24 -4.14 12.59
CA GLN A 106 -4.53 -5.52 12.19
C GLN A 106 -6.05 -5.81 12.22
N GLU A 107 -6.77 -5.28 13.23
CA GLU A 107 -8.23 -5.44 13.31
C GLU A 107 -8.91 -4.69 12.16
N TRP A 108 -8.50 -3.46 11.88
CA TRP A 108 -8.98 -2.73 10.71
C TRP A 108 -8.75 -3.51 9.40
N LEU A 109 -7.61 -4.17 9.22
CA LEU A 109 -7.35 -5.01 8.04
C LEU A 109 -8.34 -6.19 7.95
N ARG A 110 -8.68 -6.82 9.09
CA ARG A 110 -9.64 -7.92 9.16
C ARG A 110 -11.05 -7.47 8.78
N GLU A 111 -11.45 -6.31 9.25
CA GLU A 111 -12.77 -5.74 9.01
C GLU A 111 -12.90 -5.20 7.59
N SER A 112 -11.96 -4.40 7.14
CA SER A 112 -11.98 -3.75 5.83
C SER A 112 -11.75 -4.72 4.67
N LEU A 113 -11.00 -5.81 4.90
CA LEU A 113 -10.55 -6.75 3.86
C LEU A 113 -9.72 -6.08 2.75
N VAL A 114 -9.05 -4.98 3.05
CA VAL A 114 -8.12 -4.33 2.12
C VAL A 114 -6.97 -5.28 1.80
N LEU A 115 -6.81 -5.59 0.52
CA LEU A 115 -5.76 -6.50 0.07
C LEU A 115 -4.44 -5.75 -0.05
N THR A 116 -3.41 -6.34 0.55
CA THR A 116 -2.04 -5.80 0.54
C THR A 116 -1.06 -6.86 0.06
N LYS A 117 -0.06 -6.47 -0.72
CA LYS A 117 1.03 -7.36 -1.16
C LYS A 117 2.09 -7.52 -0.08
N ASN A 118 2.41 -6.42 0.59
CA ASN A 118 3.57 -6.26 1.45
C ASN A 118 3.24 -5.38 2.65
N LEU A 119 2.99 -6.00 3.81
CA LEU A 119 2.85 -5.31 5.09
C LEU A 119 4.20 -5.24 5.81
N ILE A 120 5.24 -4.76 5.11
CA ILE A 120 6.56 -4.60 5.69
C ILE A 120 6.70 -3.21 6.33
N PRO A 121 7.48 -3.06 7.41
CA PRO A 121 7.50 -1.83 8.19
C PRO A 121 7.85 -0.56 7.43
N HIS A 122 8.60 -0.63 6.32
CA HIS A 122 8.90 0.54 5.50
C HIS A 122 7.76 0.98 4.56
N ASN A 123 6.73 0.15 4.35
CA ASN A 123 5.51 0.49 3.61
C ASN A 123 4.40 1.06 4.51
N LEU A 124 4.67 1.14 5.80
CA LEU A 124 3.77 1.65 6.82
C LEU A 124 4.36 2.91 7.44
N VAL A 125 3.55 3.93 7.69
CA VAL A 125 3.97 5.16 8.34
C VAL A 125 3.19 5.40 9.61
N ILE A 126 3.82 6.12 10.54
CA ILE A 126 3.27 6.52 11.82
C ILE A 126 2.63 7.89 11.69
N LYS A 127 1.30 7.96 11.76
CA LYS A 127 0.56 9.22 11.86
C LYS A 127 0.20 9.48 13.31
N GLN A 128 0.67 10.61 13.85
CA GLN A 128 0.27 11.11 15.17
C GLN A 128 -1.01 11.93 15.03
N HIS A 129 -1.99 11.65 15.85
CA HIS A 129 -3.26 12.37 15.91
C HIS A 129 -3.77 12.39 17.36
N ASN A 130 -3.85 13.59 17.97
CA ASN A 130 -4.40 13.78 19.33
C ASN A 130 -3.86 12.77 20.36
N ASP A 131 -2.55 12.67 20.48
CA ASP A 131 -1.84 11.72 21.37
C ASP A 131 -2.02 10.22 21.01
N GLU A 132 -2.70 9.92 19.92
CA GLU A 132 -2.83 8.56 19.40
C GLU A 132 -1.88 8.31 18.22
N ILE A 133 -1.41 7.09 18.11
CA ILE A 133 -0.60 6.62 16.98
C ILE A 133 -1.48 5.82 16.04
N LEU A 134 -1.63 6.30 14.81
CA LEU A 134 -2.25 5.56 13.71
C LEU A 134 -1.19 5.04 12.75
N ILE A 135 -1.37 3.82 12.26
CA ILE A 135 -0.51 3.24 11.22
C ILE A 135 -1.23 3.37 9.88
N LYS A 136 -0.56 3.96 8.88
CA LYS A 136 -1.09 4.10 7.52
C LYS A 136 -0.25 3.35 6.50
N ILE A 137 -0.91 2.68 5.57
CA ILE A 137 -0.28 2.06 4.39
C ILE A 137 0.00 3.16 3.37
N ILE A 138 1.25 3.25 2.91
CA ILE A 138 1.69 4.19 1.86
C ILE A 138 2.11 3.48 0.57
N ASP A 139 2.32 2.15 0.63
CA ASP A 139 2.70 1.33 -0.51
C ASP A 139 2.32 -0.14 -0.28
N GLY A 140 2.39 -0.95 -1.31
CA GLY A 140 2.17 -2.38 -1.21
C GLY A 140 0.72 -2.81 -1.23
N LEU A 141 -0.21 -1.99 -1.75
CA LEU A 141 -1.59 -2.37 -1.97
C LEU A 141 -1.76 -3.44 -3.07
N GLY A 142 -2.89 -4.14 -3.02
CA GLY A 142 -3.29 -5.16 -3.98
C GLY A 142 -2.93 -6.58 -3.57
N SER A 143 -3.18 -7.55 -4.45
CA SER A 143 -2.95 -8.96 -4.19
C SER A 143 -1.78 -9.51 -5.00
N GLN A 144 -0.97 -10.38 -4.38
CA GLN A 144 0.03 -11.19 -5.07
C GLN A 144 -0.51 -12.57 -5.50
N ALA A 145 -1.78 -12.86 -5.23
CA ALA A 145 -2.38 -14.14 -5.58
C ALA A 145 -2.32 -14.37 -7.10
N PHE A 146 -1.84 -15.54 -7.51
CA PHE A 146 -1.76 -15.91 -8.91
C PHE A 146 -3.15 -15.99 -9.55
N VAL A 147 -4.13 -16.50 -8.80
CA VAL A 147 -5.55 -16.44 -9.16
C VAL A 147 -6.20 -15.35 -8.29
N PRO A 148 -6.92 -14.38 -8.86
CA PRO A 148 -7.42 -13.23 -8.10
C PRO A 148 -8.67 -13.54 -7.24
N LEU A 149 -8.78 -14.74 -6.68
CA LEU A 149 -9.89 -15.16 -5.82
C LEU A 149 -10.17 -14.21 -4.65
N PRO A 150 -9.14 -13.64 -3.96
CA PRO A 150 -9.39 -12.69 -2.89
C PRO A 150 -10.12 -11.43 -3.34
N SER A 151 -9.99 -11.02 -4.61
CA SER A 151 -10.68 -9.85 -5.16
C SER A 151 -12.18 -10.10 -5.44
N TYR A 152 -12.59 -11.37 -5.49
CA TYR A 152 -13.97 -11.74 -5.87
C TYR A 152 -14.75 -12.43 -4.76
N SER A 153 -14.10 -12.90 -3.69
CA SER A 153 -14.75 -13.63 -2.60
C SER A 153 -14.22 -13.21 -1.24
N ASN A 154 -15.14 -12.79 -0.35
CA ASN A 154 -14.80 -12.40 1.02
C ASN A 154 -14.18 -13.55 1.81
N PHE A 155 -14.52 -14.81 1.53
CA PHE A 155 -13.91 -15.97 2.18
C PHE A 155 -12.40 -16.05 1.85
N PHE A 156 -12.04 -15.91 0.59
CA PHE A 156 -10.64 -15.90 0.17
C PHE A 156 -9.91 -14.63 0.58
N ALA A 157 -10.61 -13.47 0.61
CA ALA A 157 -10.06 -12.22 1.09
C ALA A 157 -9.67 -12.33 2.58
N LYS A 158 -10.54 -12.85 3.43
CA LYS A 158 -10.26 -13.08 4.86
C LYS A 158 -9.02 -13.96 5.06
N ARG A 159 -8.93 -15.12 4.38
CA ARG A 159 -7.74 -15.98 4.48
C ARG A 159 -6.46 -15.31 3.98
N TYR A 160 -6.58 -14.50 2.94
CA TYR A 160 -5.46 -13.76 2.39
C TYR A 160 -4.96 -12.71 3.38
N VAL A 161 -5.87 -11.90 3.95
CA VAL A 161 -5.56 -10.87 4.95
C VAL A 161 -4.91 -11.49 6.20
N GLU A 162 -5.51 -12.55 6.77
CA GLU A 162 -4.91 -13.23 7.93
C GLU A 162 -3.47 -13.68 7.66
N ARG A 163 -3.23 -14.30 6.52
CA ARG A 163 -1.88 -14.70 6.15
C ARG A 163 -0.92 -13.51 6.03
N ARG A 164 -1.39 -12.32 5.63
CA ARG A 164 -0.55 -11.13 5.55
C ARG A 164 -0.26 -10.55 6.93
N ILE A 165 -1.23 -10.60 7.82
CA ILE A 165 -1.06 -10.19 9.23
C ILE A 165 -0.05 -11.10 9.95
N GLU A 166 -0.11 -12.42 9.74
CA GLU A 166 0.85 -13.37 10.30
C GLU A 166 2.30 -13.14 9.83
N LEU A 167 2.48 -12.55 8.65
CA LEU A 167 3.79 -12.26 8.06
C LEU A 167 4.32 -10.86 8.37
N MET A 168 3.52 -10.01 9.03
CA MET A 168 3.87 -8.67 9.46
C MET A 168 4.78 -8.71 10.69
#